data_f9744f960650d299ac3ee38258c90468
#
_entry.id   f9744f960650d299ac3ee38258c90468
#
_cell.length_a   1.000
_cell.length_b   1.000
_cell.length_c   1.000
_cell.angle_alpha   90.00
_cell.angle_beta   90.00
_cell.angle_gamma   90.00
#
_symmetry.space_group_name_H-M   'P 1'
#
loop_
_entity.id
_entity.type
_entity.pdbx_description
1 polymer ?
#
loop_
_entity_poly.entity_id
_entity_poly.type
_entity_poly.pdbx_seq_one_letter_code
_entity_poly.pdbx_strand_id
1 'polypeptide(L)'
;MVLLLLAGLLLPGQKEQPELQGKIFPAITNHLKIISTDGKSIDTIHEKAQKELAKVIAEQYQLGKELSIILVCTGNSRRSMMGAAMGNASAAYHGFSDLRFYSGGTTPSAFNSRSIRALKEIGFKIEPTGGKTKPGPKGEDNPFYQVSWLIDKGWNCIEFSKHYSDPKNPQKDFIALMVCDEADSACTVVMGAKKRIPVPFADPKAFDGKPEEAAKYSERRDDIGRFMLSTLAIAKEQLKSK
;
A
#
# COMPACT_ATOMS: atom_id res chain seq x y z
N MET A 1 0.73 -4.21 -49.71
CA MET A 1 0.04 -4.40 -48.44
C MET A 1 0.69 -3.45 -47.43
N VAL A 2 0.09 -2.26 -47.27
CA VAL A 2 0.67 -1.14 -46.49
C VAL A 2 0.10 -1.29 -45.05
N LEU A 3 0.97 -1.54 -44.10
CA LEU A 3 0.64 -1.61 -42.68
C LEU A 3 0.50 -0.17 -42.17
N LEU A 4 -0.72 0.33 -41.99
CA LEU A 4 -0.98 1.60 -41.32
C LEU A 4 -0.74 1.41 -39.81
N LEU A 5 0.38 1.97 -39.32
CA LEU A 5 0.60 2.24 -37.91
C LEU A 5 -0.37 3.37 -37.48
N LEU A 6 -1.42 3.01 -36.76
CA LEU A 6 -2.25 3.98 -36.04
C LEU A 6 -1.43 4.54 -34.86
N ALA A 7 -0.71 5.62 -35.12
CA ALA A 7 -0.19 6.47 -34.04
C ALA A 7 -1.40 7.17 -33.41
N GLY A 8 -1.75 6.79 -32.18
CA GLY A 8 -2.77 7.49 -31.42
C GLY A 8 -2.37 8.95 -31.22
N LEU A 9 -3.16 9.88 -31.73
CA LEU A 9 -3.00 11.32 -31.47
C LEU A 9 -3.27 11.55 -29.97
N LEU A 10 -2.22 11.83 -29.22
CA LEU A 10 -2.30 12.37 -27.87
C LEU A 10 -2.81 13.82 -27.96
N LEU A 11 -3.84 14.15 -27.20
CA LEU A 11 -4.32 15.52 -27.05
C LEU A 11 -3.20 16.39 -26.43
N PRO A 12 -3.00 17.64 -26.87
CA PRO A 12 -1.95 18.51 -26.35
C PRO A 12 -2.21 18.79 -24.87
N GLY A 13 -1.31 18.29 -24.00
CA GLY A 13 -1.38 18.46 -22.53
C GLY A 13 -1.35 17.16 -21.72
N GLN A 14 -1.52 15.99 -22.31
CA GLN A 14 -1.29 14.72 -21.65
C GLN A 14 0.21 14.41 -21.58
N LYS A 15 0.85 14.68 -20.45
CA LYS A 15 2.15 14.11 -20.14
C LYS A 15 1.98 12.60 -20.09
N GLU A 16 2.78 11.86 -20.88
CA GLU A 16 2.84 10.40 -20.79
C GLU A 16 3.09 10.00 -19.34
N GLN A 17 2.19 9.18 -18.79
CA GLN A 17 2.45 8.56 -17.49
C GLN A 17 3.65 7.62 -17.70
N PRO A 18 4.72 7.75 -16.91
CA PRO A 18 5.85 6.86 -17.06
C PRO A 18 5.36 5.41 -16.97
N GLU A 19 5.86 4.54 -17.85
CA GLU A 19 5.53 3.10 -17.88
C GLU A 19 6.10 2.40 -16.62
N LEU A 20 5.51 2.70 -15.47
CA LEU A 20 5.92 2.11 -14.18
C LEU A 20 5.64 0.61 -14.14
N GLN A 21 4.59 0.16 -14.83
CA GLN A 21 4.17 -1.23 -14.82
C GLN A 21 5.29 -2.18 -15.33
N GLY A 22 6.01 -1.78 -16.38
CA GLY A 22 7.14 -2.55 -16.90
C GLY A 22 8.37 -2.59 -15.99
N LYS A 23 8.41 -1.75 -14.97
CA LYS A 23 9.52 -1.66 -14.01
C LYS A 23 9.29 -2.41 -12.70
N ILE A 24 8.08 -2.91 -12.46
CA ILE A 24 7.77 -3.74 -11.28
C ILE A 24 8.51 -5.08 -11.39
N PHE A 25 9.01 -5.59 -10.28
CA PHE A 25 9.61 -6.93 -10.27
C PHE A 25 8.61 -7.95 -10.86
N PRO A 26 9.05 -8.81 -11.82
CA PRO A 26 8.14 -9.71 -12.53
C PRO A 26 7.30 -10.61 -11.61
N ALA A 27 7.87 -11.07 -10.50
CA ALA A 27 7.15 -11.90 -9.52
C ALA A 27 5.97 -11.13 -8.90
N ILE A 28 6.19 -9.86 -8.53
CA ILE A 28 5.13 -8.99 -7.98
C ILE A 28 4.05 -8.74 -9.05
N THR A 29 4.45 -8.38 -10.27
CA THR A 29 3.50 -8.17 -11.39
C THR A 29 2.62 -9.39 -11.61
N ASN A 30 3.23 -10.58 -11.65
CA ASN A 30 2.51 -11.83 -11.83
C ASN A 30 1.53 -12.09 -10.67
N HIS A 31 1.96 -11.89 -9.43
CA HIS A 31 1.10 -12.05 -8.26
C HIS A 31 -0.09 -11.08 -8.27
N LEU A 32 0.16 -9.78 -8.55
CA LEU A 32 -0.92 -8.78 -8.65
C LEU A 32 -1.93 -9.17 -9.74
N LYS A 33 -1.46 -9.71 -10.87
CA LYS A 33 -2.31 -10.21 -11.94
C LYS A 33 -3.18 -11.39 -11.49
N ILE A 34 -2.59 -12.34 -10.76
CA ILE A 34 -3.31 -13.50 -10.21
C ILE A 34 -4.43 -13.03 -9.28
N ILE A 35 -4.12 -12.21 -8.27
CA ILE A 35 -5.13 -11.77 -7.29
C ILE A 35 -6.16 -10.79 -7.87
N SER A 36 -5.90 -10.17 -9.01
CA SER A 36 -6.90 -9.33 -9.71
C SER A 36 -7.90 -10.15 -10.52
N THR A 37 -7.62 -11.42 -10.78
CA THR A 37 -8.44 -12.30 -11.66
C THR A 37 -8.87 -13.62 -11.00
N ASP A 38 -8.55 -13.85 -9.72
CA ASP A 38 -8.83 -15.10 -9.01
C ASP A 38 -10.31 -15.29 -8.64
N GLY A 39 -11.19 -14.40 -9.08
CA GLY A 39 -12.63 -14.44 -8.84
C GLY A 39 -13.06 -14.11 -7.41
N LYS A 40 -12.12 -13.78 -6.52
CA LYS A 40 -12.45 -13.34 -5.17
C LYS A 40 -12.82 -11.86 -5.16
N SER A 41 -14.00 -11.55 -4.67
CA SER A 41 -14.42 -10.17 -4.41
C SER A 41 -13.72 -9.61 -3.16
N ILE A 42 -13.68 -8.30 -3.06
CA ILE A 42 -13.41 -7.66 -1.76
C ILE A 42 -14.61 -7.93 -0.84
N ASP A 43 -14.34 -7.96 0.45
CA ASP A 43 -15.40 -8.09 1.46
C ASP A 43 -16.36 -6.89 1.35
N THR A 44 -17.66 -7.15 1.45
CA THR A 44 -18.72 -6.12 1.37
C THR A 44 -18.55 -5.00 2.39
N ILE A 45 -17.96 -5.32 3.55
CA ILE A 45 -17.61 -4.31 4.57
C ILE A 45 -16.63 -3.26 4.02
N HIS A 46 -15.80 -3.61 3.05
CA HIS A 46 -14.80 -2.73 2.45
C HIS A 46 -15.30 -1.95 1.23
N GLU A 47 -16.45 -2.32 0.62
CA GLU A 47 -16.95 -1.68 -0.61
C GLU A 47 -17.16 -0.18 -0.46
N LYS A 48 -17.70 0.27 0.68
CA LYS A 48 -17.90 1.69 0.95
C LYS A 48 -16.58 2.44 1.00
N ALA A 49 -15.61 1.90 1.74
CA ALA A 49 -14.26 2.47 1.84
C ALA A 49 -13.55 2.48 0.49
N GLN A 50 -13.71 1.44 -0.32
CA GLN A 50 -13.18 1.35 -1.68
C GLN A 50 -13.69 2.49 -2.57
N LYS A 51 -15.02 2.68 -2.63
CA LYS A 51 -15.63 3.73 -3.44
C LYS A 51 -15.21 5.13 -2.97
N GLU A 52 -15.16 5.32 -1.65
CA GLU A 52 -14.73 6.58 -1.04
C GLU A 52 -13.26 6.89 -1.34
N LEU A 53 -12.36 5.92 -1.17
CA LEU A 53 -10.94 6.10 -1.45
C LEU A 53 -10.69 6.35 -2.94
N ALA A 54 -11.33 5.57 -3.82
CA ALA A 54 -11.21 5.76 -5.27
C ALA A 54 -11.63 7.17 -5.69
N LYS A 55 -12.76 7.66 -5.16
CA LYS A 55 -13.24 9.03 -5.42
C LYS A 55 -12.22 10.07 -4.95
N VAL A 56 -11.72 9.95 -3.72
CA VAL A 56 -10.75 10.92 -3.17
C VAL A 56 -9.46 10.92 -3.98
N ILE A 57 -8.96 9.74 -4.38
CA ILE A 57 -7.78 9.66 -5.25
C ILE A 57 -8.07 10.34 -6.60
N ALA A 58 -9.19 10.03 -7.25
CA ALA A 58 -9.55 10.63 -8.53
C ALA A 58 -9.72 12.16 -8.44
N GLU A 59 -10.18 12.68 -7.32
CA GLU A 59 -10.35 14.13 -7.10
C GLU A 59 -9.03 14.86 -6.83
N GLN A 60 -8.09 14.22 -6.14
CA GLN A 60 -6.88 14.88 -5.62
C GLN A 60 -5.59 14.53 -6.36
N TYR A 61 -5.56 13.40 -7.09
CA TYR A 61 -4.37 13.01 -7.83
C TYR A 61 -4.03 13.99 -8.94
N GLN A 62 -2.80 14.47 -8.93
CA GLN A 62 -2.23 15.36 -9.95
C GLN A 62 -0.83 14.89 -10.30
N LEU A 63 -0.55 14.74 -11.60
CA LEU A 63 0.77 14.35 -12.06
C LEU A 63 1.83 15.41 -11.66
N GLY A 64 2.94 14.95 -11.07
CA GLY A 64 4.02 15.80 -10.59
C GLY A 64 3.79 16.37 -9.18
N LYS A 65 2.72 15.94 -8.50
CA LYS A 65 2.45 16.31 -7.11
C LYS A 65 2.10 15.08 -6.29
N GLU A 66 2.91 14.78 -5.29
CA GLU A 66 2.67 13.61 -4.45
C GLU A 66 1.32 13.68 -3.73
N LEU A 67 0.52 12.62 -3.90
CA LEU A 67 -0.64 12.31 -3.07
C LEU A 67 -0.25 11.21 -2.10
N SER A 68 -0.27 11.51 -0.81
CA SER A 68 0.19 10.60 0.24
C SER A 68 -0.97 9.93 0.94
N ILE A 69 -0.86 8.62 1.16
CA ILE A 69 -1.81 7.80 1.93
C ILE A 69 -1.04 7.12 3.05
N ILE A 70 -1.46 7.29 4.30
CA ILE A 70 -0.89 6.58 5.45
C ILE A 70 -1.84 5.49 5.90
N LEU A 71 -1.39 4.25 5.90
CA LEU A 71 -2.12 3.14 6.50
C LEU A 71 -1.80 3.09 7.99
N VAL A 72 -2.84 3.14 8.82
CA VAL A 72 -2.69 3.19 10.27
C VAL A 72 -3.30 1.94 10.91
N CYS A 73 -2.51 1.22 11.68
CA CYS A 73 -2.97 0.16 12.60
C CYS A 73 -2.41 0.40 14.00
N THR A 74 -2.68 -0.45 14.97
CA THR A 74 -2.16 -0.25 16.33
C THR A 74 -0.64 -0.32 16.34
N GLY A 75 -0.06 -1.46 16.01
CA GLY A 75 1.37 -1.74 16.22
C GLY A 75 2.30 -1.32 15.09
N ASN A 76 1.81 -0.82 13.96
CA ASN A 76 2.59 -0.62 12.72
C ASN A 76 3.55 -1.80 12.46
N SER A 77 2.99 -3.00 12.47
CA SER A 77 3.74 -4.24 12.50
C SER A 77 3.34 -5.21 11.37
N ARG A 78 2.04 -5.30 11.07
CA ARG A 78 1.47 -6.27 10.11
C ARG A 78 0.64 -5.57 9.04
N ARG A 79 -0.63 -5.26 9.34
CA ARG A 79 -1.64 -4.77 8.38
C ARG A 79 -1.20 -3.49 7.66
N SER A 80 -0.74 -2.48 8.40
CA SER A 80 -0.28 -1.22 7.79
C SER A 80 1.01 -1.39 6.97
N MET A 81 1.94 -2.26 7.40
CA MET A 81 3.17 -2.55 6.66
C MET A 81 2.89 -3.29 5.35
N MET A 82 2.11 -4.38 5.41
CA MET A 82 1.69 -5.10 4.20
C MET A 82 0.87 -4.20 3.29
N GLY A 83 0.02 -3.37 3.87
CA GLY A 83 -0.82 -2.45 3.12
C GLY A 83 -0.03 -1.36 2.40
N ALA A 84 0.98 -0.77 3.02
CA ALA A 84 1.84 0.20 2.34
C ALA A 84 2.62 -0.43 1.18
N ALA A 85 3.17 -1.63 1.38
CA ALA A 85 3.87 -2.35 0.32
C ALA A 85 2.93 -2.70 -0.84
N MET A 86 1.78 -3.30 -0.58
CA MET A 86 0.79 -3.67 -1.60
C MET A 86 0.18 -2.44 -2.28
N GLY A 87 -0.05 -1.35 -1.54
CA GLY A 87 -0.54 -0.09 -2.08
C GLY A 87 0.45 0.53 -3.08
N ASN A 88 1.73 0.61 -2.72
CA ASN A 88 2.77 1.12 -3.61
C ASN A 88 2.94 0.25 -4.87
N ALA A 89 2.93 -1.08 -4.74
CA ALA A 89 3.00 -1.98 -5.88
C ALA A 89 1.77 -1.84 -6.79
N SER A 90 0.57 -1.72 -6.20
CA SER A 90 -0.68 -1.51 -6.95
C SER A 90 -0.71 -0.14 -7.65
N ALA A 91 -0.17 0.92 -7.01
CA ALA A 91 -0.04 2.23 -7.64
C ALA A 91 0.85 2.16 -8.88
N ALA A 92 2.01 1.52 -8.77
CA ALA A 92 2.90 1.29 -9.92
C ALA A 92 2.22 0.44 -11.00
N TYR A 93 1.47 -0.60 -10.63
CA TYR A 93 0.74 -1.48 -11.55
C TYR A 93 -0.31 -0.71 -12.38
N HIS A 94 -1.00 0.25 -11.78
CA HIS A 94 -1.98 1.10 -12.46
C HIS A 94 -1.38 2.37 -13.09
N GLY A 95 -0.08 2.64 -12.91
CA GLY A 95 0.63 3.77 -13.50
C GLY A 95 0.53 5.08 -12.70
N PHE A 96 0.14 5.03 -11.42
CA PHE A 96 0.13 6.21 -10.55
C PHE A 96 1.55 6.55 -10.08
N SER A 97 2.24 7.45 -10.78
CA SER A 97 3.63 7.84 -10.46
C SER A 97 3.78 8.66 -9.19
N ASP A 98 2.77 9.43 -8.83
CA ASP A 98 2.83 10.38 -7.73
C ASP A 98 1.87 10.03 -6.58
N LEU A 99 1.44 8.77 -6.52
CA LEU A 99 0.67 8.22 -5.40
C LEU A 99 1.59 7.38 -4.51
N ARG A 100 1.68 7.71 -3.23
CA ARG A 100 2.55 7.04 -2.26
C ARG A 100 1.78 6.52 -1.08
N PHE A 101 2.11 5.30 -0.68
CA PHE A 101 1.57 4.65 0.49
C PHE A 101 2.63 4.52 1.57
N TYR A 102 2.31 5.02 2.75
CA TYR A 102 3.13 5.01 3.95
C TYR A 102 2.48 4.13 5.02
N SER A 103 3.26 3.75 6.02
CA SER A 103 2.77 2.99 7.16
C SER A 103 2.94 3.74 8.46
N GLY A 104 2.03 3.51 9.41
CA GLY A 104 2.12 4.06 10.76
C GLY A 104 1.28 3.28 11.76
N GLY A 105 1.49 3.56 13.03
CA GLY A 105 0.72 2.97 14.11
C GLY A 105 0.37 3.99 15.19
N THR A 106 -0.57 3.61 16.06
CA THR A 106 -0.89 4.37 17.29
C THR A 106 0.03 3.99 18.45
N THR A 107 0.54 2.75 18.46
CA THR A 107 1.47 2.21 19.46
C THR A 107 2.47 1.29 18.74
N PRO A 108 3.47 1.87 18.05
CA PRO A 108 4.40 1.12 17.21
C PRO A 108 5.22 0.10 17.99
N SER A 109 5.55 -1.03 17.35
CA SER A 109 6.35 -2.11 17.92
C SER A 109 7.56 -2.44 17.05
N ALA A 110 7.41 -3.37 16.09
CA ALA A 110 8.43 -3.74 15.12
C ALA A 110 7.78 -4.25 13.83
N PHE A 111 8.46 -4.13 12.68
CA PHE A 111 8.02 -4.77 11.44
C PHE A 111 8.07 -6.29 11.61
N ASN A 112 6.92 -6.93 11.59
CA ASN A 112 6.78 -8.35 11.91
C ASN A 112 7.44 -9.24 10.86
N SER A 113 8.29 -10.20 11.30
CA SER A 113 9.03 -11.09 10.40
C SER A 113 8.12 -11.95 9.51
N ARG A 114 6.92 -12.32 9.96
CA ARG A 114 5.93 -13.09 9.19
C ARG A 114 5.35 -12.23 8.06
N SER A 115 5.11 -10.94 8.31
CA SER A 115 4.68 -9.99 7.28
C SER A 115 5.80 -9.76 6.25
N ILE A 116 7.05 -9.66 6.69
CA ILE A 116 8.22 -9.58 5.80
C ILE A 116 8.29 -10.84 4.93
N ARG A 117 8.15 -12.03 5.52
CA ARG A 117 8.14 -13.31 4.78
C ARG A 117 7.02 -13.32 3.73
N ALA A 118 5.79 -13.01 4.12
CA ALA A 118 4.66 -13.00 3.20
C ALA A 118 4.85 -12.04 2.00
N LEU A 119 5.49 -10.89 2.20
CA LEU A 119 5.82 -9.96 1.12
C LEU A 119 6.97 -10.50 0.24
N LYS A 120 8.02 -11.07 0.84
CA LYS A 120 9.15 -11.66 0.10
C LYS A 120 8.69 -12.83 -0.79
N GLU A 121 7.74 -13.64 -0.35
CA GLU A 121 7.16 -14.76 -1.11
C GLU A 121 6.61 -14.35 -2.48
N ILE A 122 6.10 -13.13 -2.60
CA ILE A 122 5.58 -12.60 -3.88
C ILE A 122 6.56 -11.70 -4.63
N GLY A 123 7.81 -11.60 -4.14
CA GLY A 123 8.89 -10.96 -4.87
C GLY A 123 9.33 -9.58 -4.38
N PHE A 124 8.76 -9.05 -3.28
CA PHE A 124 9.33 -7.85 -2.67
C PHE A 124 10.76 -8.10 -2.19
N LYS A 125 11.66 -7.16 -2.44
CA LYS A 125 12.99 -7.15 -1.82
C LYS A 125 12.92 -6.34 -0.55
N ILE A 126 13.19 -6.99 0.58
CA ILE A 126 13.13 -6.37 1.92
C ILE A 126 14.43 -6.72 2.63
N GLU A 127 15.33 -5.75 2.71
CA GLU A 127 16.68 -5.95 3.24
C GLU A 127 16.94 -5.01 4.43
N PRO A 128 17.54 -5.50 5.53
CA PRO A 128 17.92 -4.65 6.64
C PRO A 128 19.02 -3.68 6.18
N THR A 129 18.92 -2.42 6.63
CA THR A 129 19.91 -1.38 6.28
C THR A 129 21.09 -1.31 7.25
N GLY A 130 21.09 -2.14 8.31
CA GLY A 130 22.08 -2.11 9.39
C GLY A 130 21.76 -1.10 10.50
N GLY A 131 20.82 -0.19 10.31
CA GLY A 131 20.34 0.74 11.33
C GLY A 131 19.10 0.27 12.04
N LYS A 132 18.81 0.84 13.19
CA LYS A 132 17.57 0.61 13.94
C LYS A 132 17.13 1.85 14.71
N THR A 133 15.86 1.95 15.03
CA THR A 133 15.28 2.94 15.93
C THR A 133 15.11 2.39 17.33
N LYS A 134 14.44 3.15 18.21
CA LYS A 134 14.14 2.71 19.58
C LYS A 134 13.35 1.41 19.54
N PRO A 135 13.60 0.48 20.48
CA PRO A 135 12.81 -0.74 20.62
C PRO A 135 11.32 -0.46 20.79
N GLY A 136 10.50 -1.40 20.38
CA GLY A 136 9.07 -1.38 20.66
C GLY A 136 8.77 -1.49 22.16
N PRO A 137 7.49 -1.32 22.57
CA PRO A 137 7.07 -1.27 23.98
C PRO A 137 7.40 -2.53 24.78
N LYS A 138 7.60 -3.67 24.12
CA LYS A 138 7.97 -4.95 24.75
C LYS A 138 9.43 -5.32 24.54
N GLY A 139 10.26 -4.34 24.17
CA GLY A 139 11.68 -4.55 23.90
C GLY A 139 11.97 -5.15 22.52
N GLU A 140 10.99 -5.16 21.60
CA GLU A 140 11.19 -5.68 20.25
C GLU A 140 12.20 -4.82 19.49
N ASP A 141 13.20 -5.47 18.89
CA ASP A 141 14.12 -4.79 17.96
C ASP A 141 13.34 -4.22 16.79
N ASN A 142 13.62 -2.96 16.46
CA ASN A 142 12.96 -2.22 15.39
C ASN A 142 13.98 -1.74 14.34
N PRO A 143 14.53 -2.66 13.53
CA PRO A 143 15.49 -2.30 12.50
C PRO A 143 14.83 -1.57 11.33
N PHE A 144 15.63 -0.80 10.61
CA PHE A 144 15.25 -0.20 9.34
C PHE A 144 15.39 -1.22 8.22
N TYR A 145 14.37 -1.32 7.37
CA TYR A 145 14.36 -2.15 6.18
C TYR A 145 14.21 -1.29 4.93
N GLN A 146 15.03 -1.54 3.94
CA GLN A 146 14.76 -1.05 2.59
C GLN A 146 13.77 -2.01 1.93
N VAL A 147 12.61 -1.49 1.55
CA VAL A 147 11.56 -2.22 0.84
C VAL A 147 11.52 -1.74 -0.61
N SER A 148 11.69 -2.66 -1.55
CA SER A 148 11.71 -2.36 -2.98
C SER A 148 10.72 -3.25 -3.73
N TRP A 149 10.02 -2.66 -4.71
CA TRP A 149 9.04 -3.33 -5.58
C TRP A 149 9.29 -3.07 -7.08
N LEU A 150 10.18 -2.12 -7.40
CA LEU A 150 10.58 -1.78 -8.75
C LEU A 150 12.05 -2.04 -9.00
N ILE A 151 12.40 -2.25 -10.28
CA ILE A 151 13.78 -2.44 -10.73
C ILE A 151 14.60 -1.15 -10.53
N ASP A 152 13.98 0.01 -10.74
CA ASP A 152 14.60 1.32 -10.56
C ASP A 152 14.81 1.64 -9.08
N LYS A 153 16.06 1.96 -8.72
CA LYS A 153 16.48 2.23 -7.34
C LYS A 153 15.78 3.44 -6.68
N GLY A 154 15.16 4.34 -7.44
CA GLY A 154 14.45 5.50 -6.93
C GLY A 154 13.08 5.20 -6.30
N TRP A 155 12.58 3.98 -6.49
CA TRP A 155 11.26 3.55 -6.04
C TRP A 155 11.37 2.49 -4.93
N ASN A 156 11.90 2.90 -3.82
CA ASN A 156 11.97 2.13 -2.60
C ASN A 156 11.56 3.01 -1.42
N CYS A 157 11.28 2.40 -0.28
CA CYS A 157 11.06 3.11 0.96
C CYS A 157 11.86 2.47 2.09
N ILE A 158 12.18 3.27 3.09
CA ILE A 158 12.73 2.78 4.35
C ILE A 158 11.56 2.56 5.30
N GLU A 159 11.31 1.30 5.63
CA GLU A 159 10.26 0.90 6.55
C GLU A 159 10.83 0.45 7.89
N PHE A 160 10.16 0.89 8.94
CA PHE A 160 10.35 0.49 10.33
C PHE A 160 9.06 0.81 11.07
N SER A 161 8.81 0.15 12.16
CA SER A 161 7.61 0.45 12.95
C SER A 161 7.73 1.84 13.58
N LYS A 162 6.75 2.70 13.29
CA LYS A 162 6.75 4.12 13.67
C LYS A 162 5.34 4.61 13.97
N HIS A 163 5.24 5.64 14.77
CA HIS A 163 3.96 6.34 14.96
C HIS A 163 3.52 6.96 13.63
N TYR A 164 2.21 7.09 13.40
CA TYR A 164 1.71 7.67 12.15
C TYR A 164 2.20 9.11 11.94
N SER A 165 2.45 9.87 13.01
CA SER A 165 3.01 11.23 12.99
C SER A 165 4.54 11.29 13.06
N ASP A 166 5.25 10.15 12.85
CA ASP A 166 6.71 10.16 12.77
C ASP A 166 7.17 11.11 11.66
N PRO A 167 8.24 11.90 11.85
CA PRO A 167 8.76 12.83 10.83
C PRO A 167 9.11 12.20 9.48
N LYS A 168 9.27 10.86 9.41
CA LYS A 168 9.47 10.13 8.16
C LYS A 168 8.18 9.89 7.38
N ASN A 169 7.02 10.16 7.98
CA ASN A 169 5.73 10.15 7.33
C ASN A 169 5.30 11.57 6.91
N PRO A 170 4.40 11.71 5.93
CA PRO A 170 3.74 12.97 5.63
C PRO A 170 3.08 13.57 6.89
N GLN A 171 3.33 14.86 7.15
CA GLN A 171 2.84 15.52 8.37
C GLN A 171 1.50 16.23 8.19
N LYS A 172 1.10 16.48 6.93
CA LYS A 172 -0.15 17.15 6.58
C LYS A 172 -0.63 16.73 5.20
N ASP A 173 -1.89 17.01 4.95
CA ASP A 173 -2.51 16.86 3.62
C ASP A 173 -2.57 15.42 3.09
N PHE A 174 -2.45 14.41 3.96
CA PHE A 174 -2.52 13.01 3.60
C PHE A 174 -3.93 12.40 3.83
N ILE A 175 -4.17 11.24 3.23
CA ILE A 175 -5.34 10.40 3.50
C ILE A 175 -4.92 9.34 4.53
N ALA A 176 -5.66 9.21 5.64
CA ALA A 176 -5.45 8.15 6.62
C ALA A 176 -6.38 6.97 6.36
N LEU A 177 -5.82 5.78 6.09
CA LEU A 177 -6.56 4.52 6.01
C LEU A 177 -6.42 3.78 7.34
N MET A 178 -7.52 3.63 8.07
CA MET A 178 -7.54 2.92 9.36
C MET A 178 -7.75 1.43 9.09
N VAL A 179 -6.67 0.66 9.08
CA VAL A 179 -6.68 -0.75 8.67
C VAL A 179 -6.90 -1.75 9.80
N CYS A 180 -7.33 -1.27 10.97
CA CYS A 180 -7.80 -2.10 12.08
C CYS A 180 -8.78 -1.34 12.97
N ASP A 181 -9.73 -2.07 13.57
CA ASP A 181 -10.78 -1.51 14.42
C ASP A 181 -10.20 -0.83 15.67
N GLU A 182 -9.16 -1.41 16.26
CA GLU A 182 -8.54 -0.86 17.48
C GLU A 182 -7.91 0.52 17.21
N ALA A 183 -7.22 0.70 16.08
CA ALA A 183 -6.66 2.00 15.70
C ALA A 183 -7.77 2.96 15.28
N ASP A 184 -8.80 2.46 14.62
CA ASP A 184 -9.96 3.24 14.22
C ASP A 184 -10.70 3.81 15.43
N SER A 185 -10.96 2.99 16.43
CA SER A 185 -11.61 3.39 17.69
C SER A 185 -10.74 4.28 18.57
N ALA A 186 -9.43 3.99 18.65
CA ALA A 186 -8.49 4.74 19.47
C ALA A 186 -8.12 6.11 18.88
N CYS A 187 -8.26 6.29 17.57
CA CYS A 187 -7.79 7.48 16.85
C CYS A 187 -8.91 8.05 15.98
N THR A 188 -9.93 8.64 16.63
CA THR A 188 -11.06 9.28 15.94
C THR A 188 -10.62 10.48 15.10
N VAL A 189 -9.53 11.14 15.49
CA VAL A 189 -8.89 12.23 14.74
C VAL A 189 -7.43 11.87 14.48
N VAL A 190 -7.05 11.80 13.20
CA VAL A 190 -5.66 11.64 12.77
C VAL A 190 -5.13 13.01 12.39
N MET A 191 -4.26 13.58 13.24
CA MET A 191 -3.71 14.92 13.03
C MET A 191 -2.96 15.01 11.71
N GLY A 192 -3.26 16.04 10.92
CA GLY A 192 -2.65 16.26 9.61
C GLY A 192 -3.38 15.58 8.43
N ALA A 193 -4.27 14.63 8.70
CA ALA A 193 -5.04 13.99 7.65
C ALA A 193 -6.15 14.89 7.12
N LYS A 194 -6.27 15.01 5.80
CA LYS A 194 -7.42 15.65 5.13
C LYS A 194 -8.65 14.76 5.16
N LYS A 195 -8.44 13.46 5.14
CA LYS A 195 -9.49 12.46 5.10
C LYS A 195 -9.07 11.26 5.92
N ARG A 196 -10.01 10.69 6.66
CA ARG A 196 -9.87 9.45 7.40
C ARG A 196 -10.91 8.45 6.88
N ILE A 197 -10.46 7.27 6.47
CA ILE A 197 -11.30 6.24 5.88
C ILE A 197 -11.05 4.94 6.65
N PRO A 198 -12.04 4.40 7.39
CA PRO A 198 -11.93 3.09 8.03
C PRO A 198 -12.06 1.97 7.00
N VAL A 199 -11.12 1.05 7.04
CA VAL A 199 -11.07 -0.16 6.20
C VAL A 199 -10.42 -1.30 6.99
N PRO A 200 -11.05 -1.78 8.07
CA PRO A 200 -10.44 -2.74 8.98
C PRO A 200 -10.26 -4.11 8.33
N PHE A 201 -9.07 -4.69 8.51
CA PHE A 201 -8.76 -6.07 8.17
C PHE A 201 -8.49 -6.89 9.43
N ALA A 202 -8.91 -8.15 9.45
CA ALA A 202 -8.61 -9.06 10.55
C ALA A 202 -7.10 -9.22 10.77
N ASP A 203 -6.64 -9.26 12.02
CA ASP A 203 -5.21 -9.42 12.31
C ASP A 203 -4.78 -10.89 12.13
N PRO A 204 -3.80 -11.20 11.28
CA PRO A 204 -3.28 -12.56 11.14
C PRO A 204 -2.56 -13.04 12.41
N LYS A 205 -2.27 -12.16 13.36
CA LYS A 205 -1.66 -12.50 14.67
C LYS A 205 -2.40 -13.61 15.42
N ALA A 206 -3.71 -13.73 15.23
CA ALA A 206 -4.52 -14.78 15.84
C ALA A 206 -4.04 -16.20 15.50
N PHE A 207 -3.21 -16.32 14.45
CA PHE A 207 -2.65 -17.58 13.95
C PHE A 207 -1.14 -17.74 14.22
N ASP A 208 -0.51 -16.80 14.93
CA ASP A 208 0.90 -16.90 15.30
C ASP A 208 1.18 -18.22 16.03
N GLY A 209 2.19 -18.98 15.54
CA GLY A 209 2.57 -20.28 16.08
C GLY A 209 1.64 -21.45 15.73
N LYS A 210 0.61 -21.25 14.90
CA LYS A 210 -0.31 -22.30 14.44
C LYS A 210 0.12 -22.84 13.08
N PRO A 211 -0.32 -24.05 12.68
CA PRO A 211 -0.02 -24.62 11.37
C PRO A 211 -0.43 -23.72 10.20
N GLU A 212 -1.52 -22.96 10.36
CA GLU A 212 -2.09 -22.07 9.32
C GLU A 212 -1.39 -20.70 9.25
N GLU A 213 -0.43 -20.41 10.11
CA GLU A 213 0.24 -19.09 10.23
C GLU A 213 0.62 -18.50 8.87
N ALA A 214 1.42 -19.23 8.09
CA ALA A 214 1.90 -18.74 6.81
C ALA A 214 0.76 -18.43 5.83
N ALA A 215 -0.22 -19.35 5.74
CA ALA A 215 -1.40 -19.18 4.89
C ALA A 215 -2.23 -17.94 5.27
N LYS A 216 -2.41 -17.69 6.57
CA LYS A 216 -3.19 -16.54 7.07
C LYS A 216 -2.48 -15.20 6.88
N TYR A 217 -1.16 -15.17 6.92
CA TYR A 217 -0.41 -13.96 6.56
C TYR A 217 -0.48 -13.69 5.05
N SER A 218 -0.36 -14.72 4.21
CA SER A 218 -0.52 -14.60 2.75
C SER A 218 -1.95 -14.20 2.38
N GLU A 219 -2.97 -14.81 3.00
CA GLU A 219 -4.38 -14.43 2.83
C GLU A 219 -4.59 -12.93 3.13
N ARG A 220 -4.08 -12.45 4.28
CA ARG A 220 -4.25 -11.04 4.67
C ARG A 220 -3.52 -10.08 3.74
N ARG A 221 -2.31 -10.42 3.29
CA ARG A 221 -1.59 -9.67 2.26
C ARG A 221 -2.44 -9.54 0.99
N ASP A 222 -3.02 -10.64 0.54
CA ASP A 222 -3.79 -10.70 -0.71
C ASP A 222 -5.13 -9.97 -0.61
N ASP A 223 -5.82 -10.04 0.54
CA ASP A 223 -7.05 -9.29 0.76
C ASP A 223 -6.81 -7.77 0.69
N ILE A 224 -5.74 -7.31 1.36
CA ILE A 224 -5.31 -5.92 1.28
C ILE A 224 -4.90 -5.56 -0.16
N GLY A 225 -4.19 -6.47 -0.84
CA GLY A 225 -3.77 -6.30 -2.23
C GLY A 225 -4.95 -6.15 -3.18
N ARG A 226 -5.99 -7.00 -3.07
CA ARG A 226 -7.22 -6.90 -3.87
C ARG A 226 -7.94 -5.58 -3.64
N PHE A 227 -8.05 -5.17 -2.38
CA PHE A 227 -8.64 -3.86 -2.04
C PHE A 227 -7.89 -2.73 -2.74
N MET A 228 -6.55 -2.70 -2.66
CA MET A 228 -5.74 -1.66 -3.30
C MET A 228 -5.86 -1.70 -4.83
N LEU A 229 -5.71 -2.87 -5.44
CA LEU A 229 -5.81 -3.03 -6.90
C LEU A 229 -7.15 -2.56 -7.45
N SER A 230 -8.25 -3.04 -6.87
CA SER A 230 -9.60 -2.70 -7.34
C SER A 230 -9.94 -1.23 -7.08
N THR A 231 -9.51 -0.66 -5.95
CA THR A 231 -9.67 0.77 -5.65
C THR A 231 -8.97 1.64 -6.69
N LEU A 232 -7.72 1.30 -7.02
CA LEU A 232 -6.93 2.07 -7.98
C LEU A 232 -7.39 1.90 -9.43
N ALA A 233 -7.94 0.74 -9.77
CA ALA A 233 -8.63 0.55 -11.05
C ALA A 233 -9.82 1.50 -11.19
N ILE A 234 -10.68 1.58 -10.16
CA ILE A 234 -11.83 2.50 -10.15
C ILE A 234 -11.36 3.96 -10.23
N ALA A 235 -10.36 4.35 -9.44
CA ALA A 235 -9.82 5.71 -9.46
C ALA A 235 -9.26 6.08 -10.84
N LYS A 236 -8.57 5.15 -11.50
CA LYS A 236 -8.04 5.34 -12.86
C LYS A 236 -9.14 5.58 -13.89
N GLU A 237 -10.22 4.81 -13.84
CA GLU A 237 -11.36 5.02 -14.74
C GLU A 237 -12.05 6.37 -14.48
N GLN A 238 -12.22 6.77 -13.22
CA GLN A 238 -12.78 8.09 -12.88
C GLN A 238 -11.88 9.25 -13.35
N LEU A 239 -10.55 9.08 -13.37
CA LEU A 239 -9.63 10.08 -13.91
C LEU A 239 -9.73 10.24 -15.42
N LYS A 240 -10.00 9.16 -16.17
CA LYS A 240 -10.21 9.22 -17.63
C LYS A 240 -11.51 9.92 -18.02
N SER A 241 -12.48 9.96 -17.12
CA SER A 241 -13.80 10.55 -17.36
C SER A 241 -13.86 12.04 -17.07
N LYS A 242 -12.75 12.65 -16.63
CA LYS A 242 -12.57 14.09 -16.41
C LYS A 242 -11.88 14.76 -17.59
#